data_f45ff2dc1b0fa3b96ecf886cecd2c908
#
_entry.id   f45ff2dc1b0fa3b96ecf886cecd2c908
#
_cell.length_a   1.000
_cell.length_b   1.000
_cell.length_c   1.000
_cell.angle_alpha   90.00
_cell.angle_beta   90.00
_cell.angle_gamma   90.00
#
_symmetry.space_group_name_H-M   'P 1'
#
loop_
_entity.id
_entity.type
_entity.pdbx_description
1 polymer ?
#
loop_
_entity_poly.entity_id
_entity_poly.type
_entity_poly.pdbx_seq_one_letter_code
_entity_poly.pdbx_strand_id
1 'polypeptide(L)'
;MKSFRLCLGLLAVGALTASLSAQSTPAAAAKTIEPARIAYVNTAQFLDETTGIKELVRSAKALEVEFSATQSELSLLNEKLRTLAGEINHLRADPTGNAKALEEKQTTGLKMQQELQAKQQKASADFQQRQQETQGPITAQVGKELRAFAKDRGVSMLFDASKLGDALLDAKVELDLTPDFIAYYNAKHP
;
A
#
# COMPACT_ATOMS: atom_id res chain seq x y z
N MET A 1 22.44 55.60 86.84
CA MET A 1 23.30 55.07 87.95
C MET A 1 24.02 53.83 87.44
N LYS A 2 25.35 53.91 87.42
CA LYS A 2 26.27 52.77 87.55
C LYS A 2 26.21 51.69 86.48
N SER A 3 27.19 51.53 85.72
CA SER A 3 28.62 51.22 85.79
C SER A 3 28.90 49.96 85.00
N PHE A 4 29.67 50.00 83.95
CA PHE A 4 31.09 49.59 83.89
C PHE A 4 31.40 48.13 83.59
N ARG A 5 32.23 47.95 82.58
CA ARG A 5 33.32 47.02 82.33
C ARG A 5 33.00 46.03 81.17
N LEU A 6 33.58 46.29 80.01
CA LEU A 6 34.92 45.98 79.53
C LEU A 6 35.41 44.57 79.84
N CYS A 7 35.37 43.72 78.79
CA CYS A 7 36.38 42.68 78.60
C CYS A 7 36.55 42.31 77.19
N LEU A 8 37.74 42.52 76.74
CA LEU A 8 38.40 42.21 75.49
C LEU A 8 38.53 40.68 75.38
N GLY A 9 38.22 40.14 74.25
CA GLY A 9 38.46 38.73 73.95
C GLY A 9 38.56 38.52 72.43
N LEU A 10 39.74 38.34 72.03
CA LEU A 10 40.33 38.19 70.66
C LEU A 10 39.97 36.82 70.03
N LEU A 11 39.91 36.80 68.72
CA LEU A 11 40.14 35.66 67.82
C LEU A 11 39.05 34.63 67.58
N ALA A 12 38.50 34.47 66.41
CA ALA A 12 39.04 33.65 65.32
C ALA A 12 38.18 33.84 64.07
N VAL A 13 38.81 34.31 63.03
CA VAL A 13 38.23 34.33 61.68
C VAL A 13 38.26 32.90 61.15
N GLY A 14 37.10 32.28 61.07
CA GLY A 14 36.89 31.03 60.37
C GLY A 14 36.12 31.31 59.06
N ALA A 15 36.81 31.57 58.00
CA ALA A 15 36.19 31.66 56.66
C ALA A 15 35.76 30.26 56.23
N LEU A 16 34.48 29.94 56.39
CA LEU A 16 33.87 28.77 55.76
C LEU A 16 33.53 29.12 54.30
N THR A 17 34.47 28.86 53.41
CA THR A 17 34.20 28.87 51.95
C THR A 17 33.39 27.62 51.61
N ALA A 18 32.07 27.76 51.55
CA ALA A 18 31.21 26.77 50.95
C ALA A 18 31.47 26.71 49.46
N SER A 19 32.28 25.74 49.02
CA SER A 19 32.46 25.40 47.62
C SER A 19 31.13 24.84 47.07
N LEU A 20 30.34 25.69 46.39
CA LEU A 20 29.23 25.19 45.56
C LEU A 20 29.86 24.40 44.40
N SER A 21 29.94 23.07 44.56
CA SER A 21 30.20 22.18 43.45
C SER A 21 28.95 22.23 42.56
N ALA A 22 28.99 23.05 41.52
CA ALA A 22 28.02 23.00 40.45
C ALA A 22 28.14 21.59 39.83
N GLN A 23 27.24 20.69 40.20
CA GLN A 23 27.02 19.45 39.45
C GLN A 23 26.51 19.82 38.06
N SER A 24 27.44 19.91 37.10
CA SER A 24 27.10 19.92 35.71
C SER A 24 26.45 18.56 35.38
N THR A 25 25.12 18.53 35.38
CA THR A 25 24.34 17.45 34.76
C THR A 25 24.87 17.29 33.34
N PRO A 26 25.34 16.10 32.93
CA PRO A 26 25.72 15.93 31.53
C PRO A 26 24.49 16.21 30.68
N ALA A 27 24.53 17.31 29.91
CA ALA A 27 23.52 17.58 28.90
C ALA A 27 23.49 16.36 27.99
N ALA A 28 22.35 15.65 27.97
CA ALA A 28 22.15 14.55 27.05
C ALA A 28 22.51 15.08 25.66
N ALA A 29 23.51 14.47 25.03
CA ALA A 29 24.00 14.89 23.72
C ALA A 29 22.80 14.95 22.77
N ALA A 30 22.44 16.15 22.34
CA ALA A 30 21.35 16.35 21.39
C ALA A 30 21.66 15.50 20.15
N LYS A 31 20.78 14.54 19.84
CA LYS A 31 20.93 13.76 18.63
C LYS A 31 20.93 14.71 17.44
N THR A 32 22.08 14.87 16.79
CA THR A 32 22.16 15.61 15.54
C THR A 32 21.40 14.82 14.48
N ILE A 33 20.29 15.36 14.01
CA ILE A 33 19.52 14.77 12.91
C ILE A 33 20.26 15.15 11.62
N GLU A 34 20.78 14.13 10.93
CA GLU A 34 21.37 14.34 9.61
C GLU A 34 20.31 14.75 8.59
N PRO A 35 20.65 15.55 7.55
CA PRO A 35 19.71 15.89 6.49
C PRO A 35 19.14 14.62 5.83
N ALA A 36 17.82 14.49 5.80
CA ALA A 36 17.16 13.35 5.18
C ALA A 36 17.35 13.39 3.66
N ARG A 37 17.85 12.31 3.08
CA ARG A 37 17.85 12.09 1.63
C ARG A 37 16.54 11.41 1.27
N ILE A 38 15.68 12.13 0.57
CA ILE A 38 14.34 11.68 0.19
C ILE A 38 14.37 11.26 -1.28
N ALA A 39 13.68 10.16 -1.60
CA ALA A 39 13.41 9.72 -2.95
C ALA A 39 12.00 9.12 -3.04
N TYR A 40 11.52 8.90 -4.25
CA TYR A 40 10.28 8.18 -4.47
C TYR A 40 10.40 7.14 -5.57
N VAL A 41 9.47 6.20 -5.57
CA VAL A 41 9.21 5.26 -6.66
C VAL A 41 7.72 5.25 -6.96
N ASN A 42 7.35 4.92 -8.17
CA ASN A 42 5.96 4.69 -8.57
C ASN A 42 5.75 3.19 -8.80
N THR A 43 5.23 2.49 -7.80
CA THR A 43 5.02 1.03 -7.88
C THR A 43 3.97 0.63 -8.91
N ALA A 44 3.09 1.54 -9.35
CA ALA A 44 2.16 1.27 -10.45
C ALA A 44 2.90 1.00 -11.77
N GLN A 45 4.06 1.63 -12.00
CA GLN A 45 4.87 1.41 -13.19
C GLN A 45 5.58 0.04 -13.19
N PHE A 46 5.65 -0.66 -12.07
CA PHE A 46 6.25 -2.00 -12.03
C PHE A 46 5.48 -3.04 -12.84
N LEU A 47 4.18 -2.79 -13.09
CA LEU A 47 3.32 -3.64 -13.93
C LEU A 47 3.17 -3.11 -15.37
N ASP A 48 3.88 -2.05 -15.75
CA ASP A 48 3.87 -1.57 -17.12
C ASP A 48 4.41 -2.64 -18.07
N GLU A 49 3.67 -2.95 -19.12
CA GLU A 49 3.98 -4.05 -20.02
C GLU A 49 5.29 -3.88 -20.77
N THR A 50 5.73 -2.65 -21.00
CA THR A 50 6.90 -2.30 -21.82
C THR A 50 8.12 -2.01 -20.97
N THR A 51 7.91 -1.25 -19.89
CA THR A 51 8.99 -0.68 -19.08
C THR A 51 9.05 -1.25 -17.66
N GLY A 52 8.08 -2.07 -17.27
CA GLY A 52 7.96 -2.58 -15.91
C GLY A 52 8.90 -3.72 -15.54
N ILE A 53 8.65 -4.31 -14.39
CA ILE A 53 9.38 -5.48 -13.89
C ILE A 53 8.90 -6.72 -14.65
N LYS A 54 9.77 -7.26 -15.49
CA LYS A 54 9.45 -8.37 -16.41
C LYS A 54 8.81 -9.57 -15.73
N GLU A 55 9.29 -9.94 -14.55
CA GLU A 55 8.78 -11.06 -13.78
C GLU A 55 7.34 -10.83 -13.31
N LEU A 56 7.03 -9.62 -12.81
CA LEU A 56 5.68 -9.23 -12.41
C LEU A 56 4.73 -9.18 -13.61
N VAL A 57 5.18 -8.60 -14.72
CA VAL A 57 4.39 -8.50 -15.96
C VAL A 57 4.08 -9.90 -16.50
N ARG A 58 5.07 -10.80 -16.54
CA ARG A 58 4.87 -12.20 -16.98
C ARG A 58 3.86 -12.91 -16.07
N SER A 59 3.98 -12.74 -14.76
CA SER A 59 3.05 -13.35 -13.81
C SER A 59 1.63 -12.80 -13.95
N ALA A 60 1.48 -11.49 -14.17
CA ALA A 60 0.18 -10.87 -14.40
C ALA A 60 -0.49 -11.38 -15.68
N LYS A 61 0.26 -11.47 -16.80
CA LYS A 61 -0.22 -12.02 -18.07
C LYS A 61 -0.60 -13.51 -17.98
N ALA A 62 0.19 -14.29 -17.26
CA ALA A 62 -0.14 -15.70 -17.04
C ALA A 62 -1.45 -15.87 -16.28
N LEU A 63 -1.67 -15.04 -15.25
CA LEU A 63 -2.90 -15.02 -14.49
C LEU A 63 -4.11 -14.57 -15.33
N GLU A 64 -3.95 -13.56 -16.19
CA GLU A 64 -4.97 -13.12 -17.14
C GLU A 64 -5.39 -14.25 -18.08
N VAL A 65 -4.41 -14.96 -18.66
CA VAL A 65 -4.67 -16.11 -19.55
C VAL A 65 -5.39 -17.23 -18.79
N GLU A 66 -4.96 -17.54 -17.56
CA GLU A 66 -5.56 -18.58 -16.71
C GLU A 66 -7.05 -18.30 -16.45
N PHE A 67 -7.42 -17.04 -16.24
CA PHE A 67 -8.80 -16.65 -15.92
C PHE A 67 -9.65 -16.20 -17.13
N SER A 68 -9.09 -16.14 -18.32
CA SER A 68 -9.79 -15.68 -19.53
C SER A 68 -11.04 -16.51 -19.86
N ALA A 69 -10.97 -17.83 -19.71
CA ALA A 69 -12.11 -18.73 -19.92
C ALA A 69 -13.25 -18.46 -18.93
N THR A 70 -12.92 -18.27 -17.64
CA THR A 70 -13.88 -17.93 -16.59
C THR A 70 -14.56 -16.59 -16.87
N GLN A 71 -13.80 -15.61 -17.32
CA GLN A 71 -14.32 -14.28 -17.65
C GLN A 71 -15.27 -14.34 -18.86
N SER A 72 -14.93 -15.15 -19.87
CA SER A 72 -15.76 -15.40 -21.03
C SER A 72 -17.07 -16.09 -20.65
N GLU A 73 -17.03 -17.08 -19.75
CA GLU A 73 -18.23 -17.76 -19.23
C GLU A 73 -19.15 -16.80 -18.49
N LEU A 74 -18.61 -15.95 -17.61
CA LEU A 74 -19.39 -14.93 -16.87
C LEU A 74 -20.03 -13.92 -17.84
N SER A 75 -19.31 -13.50 -18.86
CA SER A 75 -19.83 -12.59 -19.90
C SER A 75 -20.98 -13.22 -20.66
N LEU A 76 -20.85 -14.48 -21.08
CA LEU A 76 -21.91 -15.22 -21.78
C LEU A 76 -23.16 -15.39 -20.90
N LEU A 77 -22.98 -15.67 -19.62
CA LEU A 77 -24.09 -15.81 -18.67
C LEU A 77 -24.83 -14.49 -18.46
N ASN A 78 -24.11 -13.37 -18.40
CA ASN A 78 -24.68 -12.03 -18.37
C ASN A 78 -25.49 -11.71 -19.63
N GLU A 79 -24.99 -12.07 -20.80
CA GLU A 79 -25.69 -11.86 -22.08
C GLU A 79 -26.99 -12.68 -22.13
N LYS A 80 -26.95 -13.94 -21.73
CA LYS A 80 -28.14 -14.80 -21.62
C LYS A 80 -29.19 -14.21 -20.66
N LEU A 81 -28.77 -13.66 -19.53
CA LEU A 81 -29.68 -12.98 -18.60
C LEU A 81 -30.31 -11.73 -19.21
N ARG A 82 -29.56 -10.93 -19.97
CA ARG A 82 -30.11 -9.76 -20.68
C ARG A 82 -31.15 -10.18 -21.73
N THR A 83 -30.86 -11.21 -22.51
CA THR A 83 -31.79 -11.77 -23.49
C THR A 83 -33.08 -12.25 -22.83
N LEU A 84 -32.93 -13.01 -21.76
CA LEU A 84 -34.08 -13.55 -20.99
C LEU A 84 -34.92 -12.42 -20.39
N ALA A 85 -34.29 -11.36 -19.87
CA ALA A 85 -35.00 -10.19 -19.36
C ALA A 85 -35.82 -9.48 -20.47
N GLY A 86 -35.28 -9.39 -21.68
CA GLY A 86 -35.98 -8.88 -22.86
C GLY A 86 -37.22 -9.73 -23.19
N GLU A 87 -37.07 -11.06 -23.21
CA GLU A 87 -38.18 -12.00 -23.47
C GLU A 87 -39.26 -11.91 -22.40
N ILE A 88 -38.88 -11.80 -21.13
CA ILE A 88 -39.81 -11.59 -20.01
C ILE A 88 -40.59 -10.28 -20.19
N ASN A 89 -39.92 -9.20 -20.58
CA ASN A 89 -40.59 -7.91 -20.80
C ASN A 89 -41.57 -7.99 -21.99
N HIS A 90 -41.19 -8.68 -23.07
CA HIS A 90 -42.08 -8.91 -24.22
C HIS A 90 -43.34 -9.70 -23.80
N LEU A 91 -43.17 -10.78 -23.06
CA LEU A 91 -44.32 -11.59 -22.57
C LEU A 91 -45.24 -10.83 -21.61
N ARG A 92 -44.71 -9.89 -20.82
CA ARG A 92 -45.49 -9.01 -19.94
C ARG A 92 -46.31 -7.99 -20.73
N ALA A 93 -45.79 -7.53 -21.88
CA ALA A 93 -46.48 -6.54 -22.70
C ALA A 93 -47.57 -7.15 -23.60
N ASP A 94 -47.58 -8.46 -23.78
CA ASP A 94 -48.56 -9.17 -24.60
C ASP A 94 -49.82 -9.48 -23.75
N PRO A 95 -50.98 -8.85 -24.06
CA PRO A 95 -52.23 -9.09 -23.30
C PRO A 95 -52.81 -10.49 -23.49
N THR A 96 -52.37 -11.22 -24.54
CA THR A 96 -52.73 -12.62 -24.78
C THR A 96 -51.70 -13.60 -24.26
N GLY A 97 -50.69 -13.07 -23.55
CA GLY A 97 -49.49 -13.75 -23.14
C GLY A 97 -49.74 -15.01 -22.34
N ASN A 98 -48.93 -16.02 -22.59
CA ASN A 98 -48.92 -17.27 -21.89
C ASN A 98 -48.36 -17.10 -20.47
N ALA A 99 -49.24 -16.98 -19.47
CA ALA A 99 -48.84 -16.78 -18.07
C ALA A 99 -47.86 -17.86 -17.58
N LYS A 100 -48.03 -19.11 -18.04
CA LYS A 100 -47.15 -20.22 -17.70
C LYS A 100 -45.72 -19.99 -18.27
N ALA A 101 -45.61 -19.56 -19.52
CA ALA A 101 -44.30 -19.25 -20.11
C ALA A 101 -43.59 -18.08 -19.42
N LEU A 102 -44.38 -17.09 -18.96
CA LEU A 102 -43.82 -15.96 -18.18
C LEU A 102 -43.25 -16.44 -16.85
N GLU A 103 -44.01 -17.29 -16.11
CA GLU A 103 -43.58 -17.86 -14.85
C GLU A 103 -42.34 -18.74 -14.98
N GLU A 104 -42.29 -19.59 -16.00
CA GLU A 104 -41.12 -20.43 -16.31
C GLU A 104 -39.87 -19.60 -16.60
N LYS A 105 -40.00 -18.53 -17.42
CA LYS A 105 -38.88 -17.64 -17.74
C LYS A 105 -38.43 -16.83 -16.55
N GLN A 106 -39.36 -16.35 -15.71
CA GLN A 106 -39.00 -15.66 -14.46
C GLN A 106 -38.22 -16.58 -13.51
N THR A 107 -38.71 -17.83 -13.33
CA THR A 107 -38.04 -18.83 -12.49
C THR A 107 -36.64 -19.16 -13.03
N THR A 108 -36.52 -19.30 -14.36
CA THR A 108 -35.20 -19.51 -15.01
C THR A 108 -34.28 -18.33 -14.80
N GLY A 109 -34.79 -17.09 -14.94
CA GLY A 109 -34.02 -15.87 -14.70
C GLY A 109 -33.46 -15.76 -13.30
N LEU A 110 -34.30 -16.08 -12.29
CA LEU A 110 -33.88 -16.09 -10.89
C LEU A 110 -32.76 -17.11 -10.63
N LYS A 111 -32.91 -18.34 -11.15
CA LYS A 111 -31.86 -19.37 -11.02
C LYS A 111 -30.55 -18.94 -11.69
N MET A 112 -30.64 -18.40 -12.89
CA MET A 112 -29.46 -17.95 -13.66
C MET A 112 -28.77 -16.75 -12.97
N GLN A 113 -29.54 -15.85 -12.35
CA GLN A 113 -29.00 -14.74 -11.55
C GLN A 113 -28.25 -15.25 -10.32
N GLN A 114 -28.79 -16.24 -9.61
CA GLN A 114 -28.13 -16.88 -8.47
C GLN A 114 -26.83 -17.59 -8.91
N GLU A 115 -26.91 -18.31 -10.04
CA GLU A 115 -25.72 -18.96 -10.63
C GLU A 115 -24.64 -17.96 -10.98
N LEU A 116 -24.99 -16.85 -11.65
CA LEU A 116 -24.04 -15.78 -11.99
C LEU A 116 -23.37 -15.21 -10.75
N GLN A 117 -24.15 -14.90 -9.71
CA GLN A 117 -23.63 -14.37 -8.47
C GLN A 117 -22.66 -15.36 -7.78
N ALA A 118 -23.03 -16.63 -7.70
CA ALA A 118 -22.17 -17.66 -7.12
C ALA A 118 -20.86 -17.84 -7.91
N LYS A 119 -20.95 -17.87 -9.25
CA LYS A 119 -19.78 -17.97 -10.14
C LYS A 119 -18.88 -16.74 -10.02
N GLN A 120 -19.42 -15.51 -9.94
CA GLN A 120 -18.65 -14.29 -9.76
C GLN A 120 -17.90 -14.30 -8.42
N GLN A 121 -18.58 -14.70 -7.34
CA GLN A 121 -17.93 -14.79 -6.02
C GLN A 121 -16.78 -15.80 -6.02
N LYS A 122 -17.04 -17.00 -6.59
CA LYS A 122 -16.01 -18.02 -6.71
C LYS A 122 -14.84 -17.55 -7.56
N ALA A 123 -15.10 -17.00 -8.73
CA ALA A 123 -14.06 -16.50 -9.64
C ALA A 123 -13.19 -15.40 -8.98
N SER A 124 -13.83 -14.50 -8.21
CA SER A 124 -13.11 -13.46 -7.47
C SER A 124 -12.20 -14.05 -6.38
N ALA A 125 -12.72 -15.02 -5.63
CA ALA A 125 -11.94 -15.68 -4.57
C ALA A 125 -10.76 -16.48 -5.16
N ASP A 126 -11.02 -17.27 -6.20
CA ASP A 126 -9.99 -18.06 -6.89
C ASP A 126 -8.90 -17.15 -7.50
N PHE A 127 -9.30 -16.03 -8.11
CA PHE A 127 -8.36 -15.05 -8.68
C PHE A 127 -7.47 -14.42 -7.59
N GLN A 128 -8.06 -13.97 -6.48
CA GLN A 128 -7.31 -13.39 -5.37
C GLN A 128 -6.32 -14.38 -4.75
N GLN A 129 -6.77 -15.61 -4.53
CA GLN A 129 -5.90 -16.67 -4.04
C GLN A 129 -4.74 -16.92 -5.00
N ARG A 130 -5.04 -17.09 -6.27
CA ARG A 130 -4.05 -17.37 -7.30
C ARG A 130 -3.07 -16.23 -7.50
N GLN A 131 -3.56 -14.99 -7.45
CA GLN A 131 -2.73 -13.79 -7.48
C GLN A 131 -1.76 -13.77 -6.29
N GLN A 132 -2.23 -14.08 -5.10
CA GLN A 132 -1.38 -14.12 -3.91
C GLN A 132 -0.32 -15.22 -3.98
N GLU A 133 -0.68 -16.39 -4.50
CA GLU A 133 0.25 -17.51 -4.68
C GLU A 133 1.35 -17.20 -5.71
N THR A 134 0.99 -16.55 -6.81
CA THR A 134 1.92 -16.31 -7.93
C THR A 134 2.68 -15.01 -7.81
N GLN A 135 2.01 -13.90 -7.44
CA GLN A 135 2.62 -12.57 -7.36
C GLN A 135 3.12 -12.20 -5.97
N GLY A 136 2.57 -12.82 -4.92
CA GLY A 136 2.97 -12.53 -3.54
C GLY A 136 4.48 -12.69 -3.29
N PRO A 137 5.10 -13.84 -3.64
CA PRO A 137 6.54 -14.04 -3.50
C PRO A 137 7.37 -13.03 -4.29
N ILE A 138 6.97 -12.74 -5.53
CA ILE A 138 7.65 -11.77 -6.41
C ILE A 138 7.59 -10.37 -5.79
N THR A 139 6.41 -9.95 -5.34
CA THR A 139 6.22 -8.63 -4.70
C THR A 139 7.04 -8.50 -3.42
N ALA A 140 7.12 -9.56 -2.62
CA ALA A 140 7.96 -9.59 -1.42
C ALA A 140 9.45 -9.44 -1.77
N GLN A 141 9.91 -10.13 -2.82
CA GLN A 141 11.28 -10.03 -3.34
C GLN A 141 11.56 -8.61 -3.86
N VAL A 142 10.69 -8.06 -4.70
CA VAL A 142 10.78 -6.68 -5.20
C VAL A 142 10.90 -5.69 -4.03
N GLY A 143 10.05 -5.81 -3.01
CA GLY A 143 10.10 -4.95 -1.84
C GLY A 143 11.40 -5.07 -1.03
N LYS A 144 11.98 -6.27 -0.94
CA LYS A 144 13.28 -6.50 -0.31
C LYS A 144 14.41 -5.83 -1.09
N GLU A 145 14.45 -6.06 -2.40
CA GLU A 145 15.47 -5.51 -3.29
C GLU A 145 15.37 -3.98 -3.38
N LEU A 146 14.16 -3.43 -3.40
CA LEU A 146 13.94 -1.98 -3.41
C LEU A 146 14.51 -1.29 -2.17
N ARG A 147 14.31 -1.89 -0.99
CA ARG A 147 14.89 -1.36 0.25
C ARG A 147 16.42 -1.41 0.24
N ALA A 148 17.01 -2.49 -0.27
CA ALA A 148 18.46 -2.61 -0.41
C ALA A 148 19.01 -1.56 -1.38
N PHE A 149 18.38 -1.45 -2.55
CA PHE A 149 18.73 -0.47 -3.59
C PHE A 149 18.67 0.97 -3.10
N ALA A 150 17.62 1.35 -2.37
CA ALA A 150 17.50 2.68 -1.78
C ALA A 150 18.60 2.95 -0.73
N LYS A 151 18.87 1.96 0.14
CA LYS A 151 19.91 2.04 1.15
C LYS A 151 21.30 2.23 0.52
N ASP A 152 21.63 1.47 -0.53
CA ASP A 152 22.91 1.55 -1.22
C ASP A 152 23.14 2.93 -1.88
N ARG A 153 22.06 3.66 -2.20
CA ARG A 153 22.07 5.04 -2.68
C ARG A 153 22.04 6.09 -1.57
N GLY A 154 22.06 5.65 -0.31
CA GLY A 154 22.03 6.55 0.85
C GLY A 154 20.68 7.25 1.04
N VAL A 155 19.58 6.69 0.51
CA VAL A 155 18.23 7.21 0.70
C VAL A 155 17.79 6.92 2.14
N SER A 156 17.38 7.97 2.85
CA SER A 156 16.90 7.90 4.23
C SER A 156 15.38 7.65 4.29
N MET A 157 14.64 8.19 3.30
CA MET A 157 13.18 8.07 3.21
C MET A 157 12.79 7.80 1.75
N LEU A 158 12.11 6.69 1.53
CA LEU A 158 11.59 6.30 0.22
C LEU A 158 10.06 6.27 0.27
N PHE A 159 9.42 6.97 -0.66
CA PHE A 159 7.97 7.03 -0.78
C PHE A 159 7.48 6.27 -2.01
N ASP A 160 6.28 5.74 -1.93
CA ASP A 160 5.57 5.22 -3.10
C ASP A 160 4.61 6.28 -3.64
N ALA A 161 5.01 6.94 -4.74
CA ALA A 161 4.22 8.00 -5.36
C ALA A 161 2.82 7.51 -5.79
N SER A 162 2.68 6.22 -6.17
CA SER A 162 1.38 5.65 -6.55
C SER A 162 0.37 5.60 -5.40
N LYS A 163 0.83 5.69 -4.15
CA LYS A 163 0.00 5.67 -2.94
C LYS A 163 -0.25 7.05 -2.35
N LEU A 164 0.49 8.04 -2.79
CA LEU A 164 0.35 9.43 -2.29
C LEU A 164 -0.81 10.16 -2.97
N GLY A 165 -1.19 9.79 -4.20
CA GLY A 165 -2.26 10.45 -4.93
C GLY A 165 -2.10 11.97 -4.92
N ASP A 166 -3.15 12.70 -4.57
CA ASP A 166 -3.17 14.16 -4.51
C ASP A 166 -2.30 14.77 -3.39
N ALA A 167 -1.71 13.95 -2.52
CA ALA A 167 -0.80 14.44 -1.48
C ALA A 167 0.59 14.80 -2.04
N LEU A 168 0.98 14.25 -3.20
CA LEU A 168 2.20 14.60 -3.91
C LEU A 168 1.86 15.57 -5.05
N LEU A 169 2.00 16.87 -4.79
CA LEU A 169 1.66 17.92 -5.78
C LEU A 169 2.77 18.15 -6.80
N ASP A 170 4.03 18.02 -6.37
CA ASP A 170 5.21 18.21 -7.21
C ASP A 170 6.41 17.47 -6.62
N ALA A 171 7.25 16.92 -7.48
CA ALA A 171 8.52 16.32 -7.10
C ALA A 171 9.51 16.42 -8.26
N LYS A 172 10.76 16.68 -7.93
CA LYS A 172 11.83 16.73 -8.94
C LYS A 172 12.05 15.33 -9.53
N VAL A 173 12.28 15.26 -10.83
CA VAL A 173 12.52 14.00 -11.57
C VAL A 173 13.77 13.27 -11.07
N GLU A 174 14.76 13.99 -10.56
CA GLU A 174 16.00 13.43 -10.01
C GLU A 174 15.77 12.63 -8.71
N LEU A 175 14.58 12.79 -8.09
CA LEU A 175 14.18 12.02 -6.91
C LEU A 175 13.42 10.73 -7.28
N ASP A 176 13.08 10.55 -8.56
CA ASP A 176 12.43 9.35 -9.09
C ASP A 176 13.44 8.23 -9.30
N LEU A 177 13.37 7.22 -8.46
CA LEU A 177 14.19 6.01 -8.58
C LEU A 177 13.50 4.89 -9.35
N THR A 178 12.30 5.10 -9.88
CA THR A 178 11.51 4.05 -10.53
C THR A 178 12.23 3.43 -11.74
N PRO A 179 12.70 4.20 -12.73
CA PRO A 179 13.36 3.63 -13.91
C PRO A 179 14.66 2.90 -13.54
N ASP A 180 15.45 3.50 -12.65
CA ASP A 180 16.71 2.94 -12.20
C ASP A 180 16.53 1.62 -11.45
N PHE A 181 15.50 1.56 -10.59
CA PHE A 181 15.19 0.35 -9.85
C PHE A 181 14.68 -0.76 -10.77
N ILE A 182 13.78 -0.44 -11.71
CA ILE A 182 13.29 -1.43 -12.69
C ILE A 182 14.45 -2.01 -13.51
N ALA A 183 15.35 -1.15 -14.00
CA ALA A 183 16.53 -1.59 -14.74
C ALA A 183 17.44 -2.50 -13.89
N TYR A 184 17.71 -2.09 -12.65
CA TYR A 184 18.47 -2.88 -11.68
C TYR A 184 17.84 -4.25 -11.42
N TYR A 185 16.54 -4.27 -11.13
CA TYR A 185 15.83 -5.51 -10.82
C TYR A 185 15.80 -6.45 -12.03
N ASN A 186 15.48 -5.95 -13.21
CA ASN A 186 15.42 -6.74 -14.44
C ASN A 186 16.79 -7.28 -14.88
N ALA A 187 17.89 -6.57 -14.56
CA ALA A 187 19.23 -7.06 -14.82
C ALA A 187 19.62 -8.23 -13.90
N LYS A 188 19.08 -8.24 -12.69
CA LYS A 188 19.34 -9.25 -11.67
C LYS A 188 18.41 -10.47 -11.77
N HIS A 189 17.21 -10.26 -12.33
CA HIS A 189 16.15 -11.26 -12.53
C HIS A 189 15.67 -11.24 -14.00
N PRO A 190 16.44 -11.78 -14.96
CA PRO A 190 16.17 -11.71 -16.41
C PRO A 190 14.94 -12.49 -16.88
#